data_1f10a00619cd0e3fdb65c426d8650bb7
#
_entry.id   1f10a00619cd0e3fdb65c426d8650bb7
#
_cell.length_a   1.000
_cell.length_b   1.000
_cell.length_c   1.000
_cell.angle_alpha   90.00
_cell.angle_beta   90.00
_cell.angle_gamma   90.00
#
_symmetry.space_group_name_H-M   'P 1'
#
loop_
_entity.id
_entity.type
_entity.pdbx_description
1 polymer ?
#
loop_
_entity_poly.entity_id
_entity_poly.type
_entity_poly.pdbx_seq_one_letter_code
_entity_poly.pdbx_strand_id
1 'polypeptide(L)'
;VSETYVITFQVKPAARDRFLSLLDPVLDAMRHEPTFEHASLHVDPDDGNRFQLHETWTDRNDVLAVQLNRPYRTEWHAALDEILEKPRDIQIWQVMRMD
;
A
#
# COMPACT_ATOMS: atom_id res chain seq x y z
N VAL A 1 14.77 -0.50 13.22
CA VAL A 1 14.14 -1.81 12.98
C VAL A 1 13.15 -1.68 11.82
N SER A 2 13.33 -2.52 10.81
CA SER A 2 12.44 -2.52 9.63
C SER A 2 11.10 -3.17 9.97
N GLU A 3 10.03 -2.60 9.42
CA GLU A 3 8.68 -3.12 9.58
C GLU A 3 8.00 -3.24 8.23
N THR A 4 7.21 -4.30 8.07
CA THR A 4 6.41 -4.55 6.88
C THR A 4 4.94 -4.26 7.19
N TYR A 5 4.34 -3.42 6.37
CA TYR A 5 2.92 -3.12 6.40
C TYR A 5 2.24 -4.05 5.39
N VAL A 6 1.35 -4.89 5.89
CA VAL A 6 0.58 -5.81 5.06
C VAL A 6 -0.83 -5.26 4.94
N ILE A 7 -1.17 -4.78 3.76
CA ILE A 7 -2.43 -4.06 3.51
C ILE A 7 -3.28 -4.88 2.56
N THR A 8 -4.47 -5.29 3.03
CA THR A 8 -5.40 -6.07 2.20
C THR A 8 -6.55 -5.18 1.74
N PHE A 9 -6.83 -5.23 0.44
CA PHE A 9 -7.89 -4.44 -0.21
C PHE A 9 -8.90 -5.36 -0.86
N GLN A 10 -10.19 -5.11 -0.61
CA GLN A 10 -11.27 -5.71 -1.38
C GLN A 10 -11.85 -4.61 -2.28
N VAL A 11 -11.51 -4.66 -3.56
CA VAL A 11 -11.85 -3.62 -4.53
C VAL A 11 -13.19 -3.93 -5.18
N LYS A 12 -14.03 -2.90 -5.37
CA LYS A 12 -15.27 -3.06 -6.14
C LYS A 12 -14.91 -3.49 -7.57
N PRO A 13 -15.61 -4.48 -8.16
CA PRO A 13 -15.25 -4.98 -9.49
C PRO A 13 -15.13 -3.88 -10.55
N ALA A 14 -16.06 -2.93 -10.56
CA ALA A 14 -16.06 -1.81 -11.52
C ALA A 14 -14.91 -0.81 -11.27
N ALA A 15 -14.26 -0.85 -10.11
CA ALA A 15 -13.19 0.08 -9.74
C ALA A 15 -11.79 -0.52 -9.84
N ARG A 16 -11.66 -1.75 -10.33
CA ARG A 16 -10.37 -2.45 -10.39
C ARG A 16 -9.30 -1.68 -11.16
N ASP A 17 -9.63 -1.23 -12.34
CA ASP A 17 -8.67 -0.49 -13.19
C ASP A 17 -8.30 0.85 -12.56
N ARG A 18 -9.27 1.54 -11.96
CA ARG A 18 -9.04 2.80 -11.25
C ARG A 18 -8.14 2.58 -10.03
N PHE A 19 -8.34 1.50 -9.28
CA PHE A 19 -7.50 1.12 -8.15
C PHE A 19 -6.04 1.01 -8.59
N LEU A 20 -5.77 0.24 -9.63
CA LEU A 20 -4.41 0.05 -10.14
C LEU A 20 -3.79 1.34 -10.69
N SER A 21 -4.58 2.13 -11.44
CA SER A 21 -4.07 3.37 -12.01
C SER A 21 -3.78 4.44 -10.95
N LEU A 22 -4.43 4.41 -9.80
CA LEU A 22 -4.13 5.30 -8.67
C LEU A 22 -2.95 4.80 -7.84
N LEU A 23 -2.82 3.49 -7.67
CA LEU A 23 -1.76 2.91 -6.85
C LEU A 23 -0.40 2.89 -7.53
N ASP A 24 -0.34 2.57 -8.82
CA ASP A 24 0.94 2.45 -9.54
C ASP A 24 1.83 3.70 -9.41
N PRO A 25 1.33 4.93 -9.59
CA PRO A 25 2.15 6.13 -9.39
C PRO A 25 2.64 6.30 -7.95
N VAL A 26 1.85 5.87 -6.98
CA VAL A 26 2.25 5.91 -5.55
C VAL A 26 3.43 4.98 -5.32
N LEU A 27 3.37 3.75 -5.81
CA LEU A 27 4.46 2.78 -5.70
C LEU A 27 5.72 3.28 -6.43
N ASP A 28 5.56 3.87 -7.62
CA ASP A 28 6.67 4.44 -8.37
C ASP A 28 7.37 5.57 -7.62
N ALA A 29 6.60 6.41 -6.92
CA ALA A 29 7.14 7.52 -6.14
C ALA A 29 7.79 7.05 -4.85
N MET A 30 7.15 6.15 -4.10
CA MET A 30 7.64 5.75 -2.78
C MET A 30 8.94 4.95 -2.84
N ARG A 31 9.23 4.26 -3.94
CA ARG A 31 10.50 3.52 -4.07
C ARG A 31 11.73 4.42 -4.08
N HIS A 32 11.57 5.73 -4.24
CA HIS A 32 12.64 6.71 -4.19
C HIS A 32 12.81 7.36 -2.81
N GLU A 33 11.95 7.00 -1.85
CA GLU A 33 12.05 7.55 -0.49
C GLU A 33 13.24 6.94 0.26
N PRO A 34 13.97 7.75 1.06
CA PRO A 34 15.18 7.26 1.75
C PRO A 34 14.94 6.10 2.72
N THR A 35 13.74 6.03 3.32
CA THR A 35 13.40 5.00 4.32
C THR A 35 12.71 3.79 3.71
N PHE A 36 12.44 3.81 2.42
CA PHE A 36 11.82 2.70 1.71
C PHE A 36 12.82 1.56 1.48
N GLU A 37 12.40 0.31 1.76
CA GLU A 37 13.21 -0.87 1.47
C GLU A 37 12.61 -1.73 0.37
N HIS A 38 11.31 -2.04 0.45
CA HIS A 38 10.70 -3.01 -0.44
C HIS A 38 9.19 -2.82 -0.53
N ALA A 39 8.62 -3.11 -1.69
CA ALA A 39 7.18 -3.24 -1.85
C ALA A 39 6.87 -4.33 -2.87
N SER A 40 5.77 -5.05 -2.64
CA SER A 40 5.24 -6.00 -3.60
C SER A 40 3.72 -5.97 -3.56
N LEU A 41 3.09 -5.93 -4.73
CA LEU A 41 1.65 -5.97 -4.87
C LEU A 41 1.25 -7.36 -5.37
N HIS A 42 0.32 -7.97 -4.66
CA HIS A 42 -0.19 -9.31 -4.94
C HIS A 42 -1.68 -9.26 -5.24
N VAL A 43 -2.14 -10.21 -6.04
CA VAL A 43 -3.56 -10.42 -6.29
C VAL A 43 -3.94 -11.83 -5.86
N ASP A 44 -5.12 -11.99 -5.29
CA ASP A 44 -5.65 -13.31 -4.93
C ASP A 44 -5.85 -14.12 -6.22
N PRO A 45 -5.29 -15.35 -6.32
CA PRO A 45 -5.41 -16.15 -7.54
C PRO A 45 -6.85 -16.56 -7.86
N ASP A 46 -7.74 -16.53 -6.86
CA ASP A 46 -9.15 -16.93 -7.01
C ASP A 46 -10.11 -15.73 -7.02
N ASP A 47 -9.63 -14.52 -6.72
CA ASP A 47 -10.42 -13.27 -6.74
C ASP A 47 -9.57 -12.12 -7.27
N GLY A 48 -9.78 -11.76 -8.52
CA GLY A 48 -9.04 -10.70 -9.19
C GLY A 48 -9.28 -9.29 -8.63
N ASN A 49 -10.19 -9.13 -7.68
CA ASN A 49 -10.49 -7.85 -7.03
C ASN A 49 -10.00 -7.79 -5.59
N ARG A 50 -9.30 -8.83 -5.13
CA ARG A 50 -8.71 -8.87 -3.81
C ARG A 50 -7.20 -8.77 -3.93
N PHE A 51 -6.64 -7.69 -3.36
CA PHE A 51 -5.22 -7.36 -3.46
C PHE A 51 -4.58 -7.31 -2.09
N GLN A 52 -3.28 -7.58 -2.05
CA GLN A 52 -2.48 -7.42 -0.85
C GLN A 52 -1.17 -6.71 -1.20
N LEU A 53 -0.90 -5.62 -0.52
CA LEU A 53 0.30 -4.81 -0.69
C LEU A 53 1.20 -5.02 0.52
N HIS A 54 2.46 -5.38 0.27
CA HIS A 54 3.50 -5.47 1.28
C HIS A 54 4.46 -4.31 1.09
N GLU A 55 4.59 -3.45 2.11
CA GLU A 55 5.53 -2.33 2.09
C GLU A 55 6.46 -2.46 3.29
N THR A 56 7.76 -2.44 3.05
CA THR A 56 8.77 -2.50 4.11
C THR A 56 9.52 -1.18 4.19
N TRP A 57 9.54 -0.61 5.39
CA TRP A 57 10.15 0.68 5.69
C TRP A 57 11.08 0.56 6.90
N THR A 58 12.13 1.40 6.95
CA THR A 58 13.12 1.36 8.03
C THR A 58 12.67 2.09 9.30
N ASP A 59 11.69 2.99 9.21
CA ASP A 59 11.33 3.89 10.31
C ASP A 59 9.83 4.16 10.34
N ARG A 60 9.13 3.62 11.35
CA ARG A 60 7.69 3.82 11.55
C ARG A 60 7.35 5.30 11.77
N ASN A 61 8.18 6.02 12.52
CA ASN A 61 7.91 7.43 12.80
C ASN A 61 7.94 8.25 11.51
N ASP A 62 8.86 7.95 10.60
CA ASP A 62 8.92 8.58 9.29
C ASP A 62 7.67 8.27 8.46
N VAL A 63 7.21 7.01 8.47
CA VAL A 63 5.99 6.62 7.77
C VAL A 63 4.80 7.44 8.26
N LEU A 64 4.61 7.51 9.58
CA LEU A 64 3.46 8.22 10.17
C LEU A 64 3.55 9.74 10.02
N ALA A 65 4.74 10.32 10.22
CA ALA A 65 4.90 11.78 10.24
C ALA A 65 5.12 12.38 8.85
N VAL A 66 5.73 11.65 7.94
CA VAL A 66 6.17 12.16 6.64
C VAL A 66 5.47 11.46 5.49
N GLN A 67 5.61 10.12 5.38
CA GLN A 67 5.22 9.39 4.18
C GLN A 67 3.71 9.43 3.91
N LEU A 68 2.89 9.27 4.94
CA LEU A 68 1.43 9.30 4.78
C LEU A 68 0.91 10.67 4.36
N ASN A 69 1.70 11.73 4.55
CA ASN A 69 1.36 13.09 4.18
C ASN A 69 1.96 13.56 2.86
N ARG A 70 2.65 12.69 2.14
CA ARG A 70 3.22 13.04 0.83
C ARG A 70 2.13 13.41 -0.16
N PRO A 71 2.28 14.51 -0.92
CA PRO A 71 1.27 14.95 -1.89
C PRO A 71 0.92 13.89 -2.94
N TYR A 72 1.86 13.02 -3.32
CA TYR A 72 1.58 11.97 -4.31
C TYR A 72 0.60 10.90 -3.81
N ARG A 73 0.29 10.86 -2.49
CA ARG A 73 -0.69 9.95 -1.90
C ARG A 73 -2.09 10.55 -1.77
N THR A 74 -2.24 11.85 -1.98
CA THR A 74 -3.50 12.56 -1.70
C THR A 74 -4.67 11.99 -2.49
N GLU A 75 -4.51 11.86 -3.79
CA GLU A 75 -5.57 11.35 -4.67
C GLU A 75 -5.90 9.88 -4.38
N TRP A 76 -4.86 9.08 -4.12
CA TRP A 76 -5.01 7.69 -3.73
C TRP A 76 -5.83 7.55 -2.45
N HIS A 77 -5.45 8.24 -1.38
CA HIS A 77 -6.16 8.17 -0.10
C HIS A 77 -7.61 8.69 -0.22
N ALA A 78 -7.83 9.76 -0.98
CA ALA A 78 -9.16 10.33 -1.15
C ALA A 78 -10.12 9.39 -1.88
N ALA A 79 -9.61 8.51 -2.74
CA ALA A 79 -10.45 7.61 -3.54
C ALA A 79 -10.79 6.29 -2.80
N LEU A 80 -10.08 5.94 -1.74
CA LEU A 80 -10.20 4.61 -1.13
C LEU A 80 -11.63 4.25 -0.70
N ASP A 81 -12.33 5.17 -0.05
CA ASP A 81 -13.71 4.91 0.41
C ASP A 81 -14.67 4.63 -0.75
N GLU A 82 -14.40 5.22 -1.91
CA GLU A 82 -15.23 5.07 -3.10
C GLU A 82 -14.94 3.76 -3.85
N ILE A 83 -13.67 3.36 -3.94
CA ILE A 83 -13.25 2.22 -4.75
C ILE A 83 -13.23 0.88 -4.01
N LEU A 84 -13.19 0.91 -2.66
CA LEU A 84 -13.17 -0.30 -1.84
C LEU A 84 -14.57 -0.69 -1.38
N GLU A 85 -14.84 -2.00 -1.29
CA GLU A 85 -16.11 -2.52 -0.73
C GLU A 85 -16.18 -2.32 0.78
N LYS A 86 -15.02 -2.28 1.45
CA LYS A 86 -14.88 -2.10 2.89
C LYS A 86 -13.54 -1.45 3.18
N PRO A 87 -13.36 -0.87 4.38
CA PRO A 87 -12.05 -0.31 4.76
C PRO A 87 -10.94 -1.34 4.61
N ARG A 88 -9.78 -0.88 4.13
CA ARG A 88 -8.60 -1.74 4.01
C ARG A 88 -8.17 -2.26 5.38
N ASP A 89 -7.65 -3.48 5.39
CA ASP A 89 -7.04 -4.08 6.58
C ASP A 89 -5.55 -3.77 6.57
N ILE A 90 -5.01 -3.29 7.68
CA ILE A 90 -3.59 -2.97 7.80
C ILE A 90 -3.01 -3.72 8.99
N GLN A 91 -1.97 -4.52 8.72
CA GLN A 91 -1.20 -5.20 9.76
C GLN A 91 0.24 -4.73 9.68
N ILE A 92 0.89 -4.61 10.83
CA ILE A 92 2.29 -4.19 10.90
C ILE A 92 3.09 -5.33 11.53
N TRP A 93 4.15 -5.75 10.81
CA TRP A 93 5.01 -6.85 11.23
C TRP A 93 6.45 -6.39 11.26
N GLN A 94 7.14 -6.66 12.37
CA GLN A 94 8.57 -6.41 12.45
C GLN A 94 9.33 -7.45 11.63
N VAL A 95 10.25 -6.97 10.80
CA VAL A 95 11.09 -7.88 10.01
C VAL A 95 12.12 -8.53 10.94
N MET A 96 12.15 -9.85 10.96
CA MET A 96 13.18 -10.61 11.69
C MET A 96 14.26 -11.14 10.76
N ARG A 97 13.89 -11.43 9.52
CA ARG A 97 14.83 -11.94 8.51
C ARG A 97 14.32 -11.56 7.12
N MET A 98 15.20 -11.06 6.28
CA MET A 98 14.91 -10.72 4.89
C MET A 98 16.07 -11.23 4.02
N ASP A 99 15.78 -12.19 3.16
CA ASP A 99 16.80 -12.84 2.33
C ASP A 99 16.86 -12.31 0.90
#